data_92738e8b458a9fcfcfa8cb6a39425f14
#
_entry.id   92738e8b458a9fcfcfa8cb6a39425f14
#
_cell.length_a   1.000
_cell.length_b   1.000
_cell.length_c   1.000
_cell.angle_alpha   90.00
_cell.angle_beta   90.00
_cell.angle_gamma   90.00
#
_symmetry.space_group_name_H-M   'P 1'
#
loop_
_entity.id
_entity.type
_entity.pdbx_description
1 polymer ?
#
loop_
_entity_poly.entity_id
_entity_poly.type
_entity_poly.pdbx_seq_one_letter_code
_entity_poly.pdbx_strand_id
1 'polypeptide(L)'
;MLQAAEAFPVNLGFFGKGNSSNETNLFEQVNAGACGLKLHEDWGTTPSTINSCLNVADNLDVQVCIHTDTLNEAGFVEDTIAAIAGRTIHTFHTEGAGGGHAPDIIKICGENNVLPSST
;
A
#
# COMPACT_ATOMS: atom_id res chain seq x y z
N MET A 1 -13.24 9.11 12.54
CA MET A 1 -12.04 9.85 12.09
C MET A 1 -12.42 11.13 11.34
N LEU A 2 -13.21 11.07 10.26
CA LEU A 2 -13.55 12.26 9.47
C LEU A 2 -14.22 13.36 10.30
N GLN A 3 -15.20 13.02 11.13
CA GLN A 3 -15.85 13.99 12.03
C GLN A 3 -14.89 14.62 13.05
N ALA A 4 -13.95 13.83 13.55
CA ALA A 4 -12.93 14.33 14.48
C ALA A 4 -11.96 15.30 13.80
N ALA A 5 -11.73 15.12 12.50
CA ALA A 5 -10.84 15.99 11.73
C ALA A 5 -11.37 17.41 11.57
N GLU A 6 -12.69 17.61 11.65
CA GLU A 6 -13.32 18.93 11.55
C GLU A 6 -12.90 19.91 12.65
N ALA A 7 -12.38 19.38 13.77
CA ALA A 7 -11.89 20.21 14.88
C ALA A 7 -10.55 20.91 14.58
N PHE A 8 -9.86 20.55 13.50
CA PHE A 8 -8.54 21.05 13.17
C PHE A 8 -8.59 22.02 11.99
N PRO A 9 -7.85 23.14 12.04
CA PRO A 9 -7.85 24.15 10.99
C PRO A 9 -6.90 23.78 9.82
N VAL A 10 -6.84 22.52 9.45
CA VAL A 10 -6.01 22.00 8.38
C VAL A 10 -6.78 20.94 7.60
N ASN A 11 -6.38 20.70 6.36
CA ASN A 11 -6.92 19.61 5.57
C ASN A 11 -6.31 18.29 6.03
N LEU A 12 -7.14 17.33 6.37
CA LEU A 12 -6.73 15.99 6.80
C LEU A 12 -7.34 14.93 5.89
N GLY A 13 -6.48 14.01 5.43
CA GLY A 13 -6.89 12.83 4.70
C GLY A 13 -6.53 11.57 5.47
N PHE A 14 -7.37 10.55 5.38
CA PHE A 14 -7.13 9.28 6.05
C PHE A 14 -7.09 8.14 5.05
N PHE A 15 -6.13 7.25 5.21
CA PHE A 15 -6.05 6.02 4.45
C PHE A 15 -6.90 4.93 5.10
N GLY A 16 -7.57 4.15 4.26
CA GLY A 16 -8.24 2.94 4.68
C GLY A 16 -7.25 1.75 4.73
N LYS A 17 -7.68 0.67 5.36
CA LYS A 17 -6.92 -0.58 5.41
C LYS A 17 -7.05 -1.30 4.07
N GLY A 18 -5.93 -1.46 3.35
CA GLY A 18 -5.89 -2.10 2.04
C GLY A 18 -5.88 -3.62 2.06
N ASN A 19 -5.60 -4.23 3.23
CA ASN A 19 -5.48 -5.67 3.38
C ASN A 19 -6.85 -6.36 3.39
N SER A 20 -7.36 -6.62 2.20
CA SER A 20 -8.57 -7.40 1.96
C SER A 20 -8.47 -8.10 0.61
N SER A 21 -8.85 -9.36 0.56
CA SER A 21 -9.03 -10.09 -0.70
C SER A 21 -10.40 -9.81 -1.33
N ASN A 22 -11.28 -9.13 -0.61
CA ASN A 22 -12.61 -8.74 -1.10
C ASN A 22 -12.59 -7.26 -1.50
N GLU A 23 -12.64 -7.01 -2.80
CA GLU A 23 -12.62 -5.66 -3.36
C GLU A 23 -13.80 -4.81 -2.89
N THR A 24 -14.96 -5.41 -2.61
CA THR A 24 -16.15 -4.69 -2.12
C THR A 24 -15.84 -3.90 -0.86
N ASN A 25 -15.12 -4.50 0.09
CA ASN A 25 -14.73 -3.83 1.33
C ASN A 25 -13.82 -2.63 1.07
N LEU A 26 -12.96 -2.73 0.08
CA LEU A 26 -12.05 -1.65 -0.31
C LEU A 26 -12.80 -0.50 -0.98
N PHE A 27 -13.74 -0.81 -1.88
CA PHE A 27 -14.63 0.20 -2.47
C PHE A 27 -15.44 0.95 -1.41
N GLU A 28 -15.97 0.23 -0.42
CA GLU A 28 -16.74 0.83 0.68
C GLU A 28 -15.92 1.81 1.50
N GLN A 29 -14.65 1.51 1.78
CA GLN A 29 -13.77 2.41 2.52
C GLN A 29 -13.51 3.71 1.77
N VAL A 30 -13.23 3.64 0.48
CA VAL A 30 -13.01 4.82 -0.34
C VAL A 30 -14.29 5.64 -0.48
N ASN A 31 -15.43 4.98 -0.71
CA ASN A 31 -16.73 5.65 -0.77
C ASN A 31 -17.12 6.31 0.56
N ALA A 32 -16.65 5.77 1.68
CA ALA A 32 -16.84 6.36 3.00
C ALA A 32 -15.91 7.54 3.29
N GLY A 33 -14.98 7.87 2.40
CA GLY A 33 -14.12 9.04 2.48
C GLY A 33 -12.63 8.76 2.70
N ALA A 34 -12.17 7.52 2.58
CA ALA A 34 -10.74 7.25 2.57
C ALA A 34 -10.10 7.84 1.31
N CYS A 35 -8.97 8.52 1.47
CA CYS A 35 -8.26 9.15 0.35
C CYS A 35 -7.23 8.22 -0.31
N GLY A 36 -7.07 7.02 0.19
CA GLY A 36 -6.18 6.00 -0.31
C GLY A 36 -6.25 4.75 0.55
N LEU A 37 -5.41 3.75 0.22
CA LEU A 37 -5.39 2.47 0.90
C LEU A 37 -3.98 2.14 1.36
N LYS A 38 -3.84 1.60 2.57
CA LYS A 38 -2.56 1.19 3.16
C LYS A 38 -2.50 -0.33 3.30
N LEU A 39 -1.42 -0.89 2.79
CA LEU A 39 -1.04 -2.30 2.96
C LEU A 39 0.05 -2.43 4.03
N HIS A 40 -0.10 -3.39 4.92
CA HIS A 40 0.86 -3.67 5.98
C HIS A 40 0.92 -5.17 6.31
N GLU A 41 2.09 -5.68 6.57
CA GLU A 41 2.34 -7.11 6.85
C GLU A 41 1.53 -7.65 8.02
N ASP A 42 1.41 -6.89 9.10
CA ASP A 42 0.67 -7.27 10.31
C ASP A 42 -0.79 -7.62 10.02
N TRP A 43 -1.30 -7.20 8.89
CA TRP A 43 -2.67 -7.43 8.46
C TRP A 43 -2.80 -8.55 7.43
N GLY A 44 -1.68 -9.25 7.11
CA GLY A 44 -1.65 -10.33 6.13
C GLY A 44 -1.61 -9.83 4.69
N THR A 45 -0.46 -9.33 4.25
CA THR A 45 -0.27 -8.92 2.86
C THR A 45 0.20 -10.09 2.01
N THR A 46 -0.58 -10.43 1.01
CA THR A 46 -0.30 -11.47 0.01
C THR A 46 -0.31 -10.86 -1.38
N PRO A 47 0.22 -11.53 -2.41
CA PRO A 47 0.10 -11.07 -3.79
C PRO A 47 -1.34 -10.80 -4.21
N SER A 48 -2.28 -11.65 -3.79
CA SER A 48 -3.71 -11.46 -4.05
C SER A 48 -4.26 -10.19 -3.40
N THR A 49 -3.87 -9.93 -2.17
CA THR A 49 -4.27 -8.72 -1.43
C THR A 49 -3.74 -7.45 -2.09
N ILE A 50 -2.47 -7.45 -2.51
CA ILE A 50 -1.87 -6.34 -3.26
C ILE A 50 -2.64 -6.11 -4.56
N ASN A 51 -2.90 -7.18 -5.30
CA ASN A 51 -3.62 -7.09 -6.57
C ASN A 51 -5.03 -6.51 -6.40
N SER A 52 -5.80 -7.01 -5.44
CA SER A 52 -7.15 -6.49 -5.15
C SER A 52 -7.13 -5.02 -4.77
N CYS A 53 -6.19 -4.63 -3.93
CA CYS A 53 -6.02 -3.24 -3.50
C CYS A 53 -5.70 -2.32 -4.68
N LEU A 54 -4.77 -2.70 -5.53
CA LEU A 54 -4.38 -1.91 -6.70
C LEU A 54 -5.48 -1.85 -7.76
N ASN A 55 -6.26 -2.93 -7.94
CA ASN A 55 -7.41 -2.91 -8.84
C ASN A 55 -8.44 -1.85 -8.40
N VAL A 56 -8.77 -1.81 -7.13
CA VAL A 56 -9.71 -0.81 -6.60
C VAL A 56 -9.14 0.60 -6.73
N ALA A 57 -7.86 0.77 -6.40
CA ALA A 57 -7.20 2.06 -6.50
C ALA A 57 -7.15 2.60 -7.94
N ASP A 58 -6.88 1.74 -8.91
CA ASP A 58 -6.91 2.12 -10.32
C ASP A 58 -8.32 2.54 -10.78
N ASN A 59 -9.36 1.84 -10.32
CA ASN A 59 -10.75 2.15 -10.66
C ASN A 59 -11.23 3.47 -10.04
N LEU A 60 -10.80 3.78 -8.83
CA LEU A 60 -11.27 4.95 -8.07
C LEU A 60 -10.28 6.12 -8.09
N ASP A 61 -9.14 5.95 -8.75
CA ASP A 61 -8.07 6.97 -8.84
C ASP A 61 -7.61 7.45 -7.46
N VAL A 62 -7.30 6.50 -6.60
CA VAL A 62 -6.74 6.77 -5.27
C VAL A 62 -5.38 6.11 -5.10
N GLN A 63 -4.60 6.59 -4.16
CA GLN A 63 -3.25 6.09 -3.91
C GLN A 63 -3.25 4.82 -3.06
N VAL A 64 -2.28 3.94 -3.33
CA VAL A 64 -1.93 2.83 -2.45
C VAL A 64 -0.55 3.08 -1.85
N CYS A 65 -0.43 2.85 -0.55
CA CYS A 65 0.85 2.82 0.15
C CYS A 65 1.08 1.43 0.73
N ILE A 66 2.31 0.94 0.65
CA ILE A 66 2.69 -0.35 1.19
C ILE A 66 3.91 -0.22 2.12
N HIS A 67 3.89 -0.99 3.20
CA HIS A 67 5.07 -1.27 4.00
C HIS A 67 5.87 -2.35 3.28
N THR A 68 7.06 -2.02 2.75
CA THR A 68 7.70 -2.78 1.67
C THR A 68 8.39 -4.07 2.06
N ASP A 69 8.54 -4.37 3.33
CA ASP A 69 9.06 -5.65 3.80
C ASP A 69 7.97 -6.73 3.94
N THR A 70 6.78 -6.43 3.52
CA THR A 70 5.54 -7.15 3.76
C THR A 70 5.53 -8.60 3.29
N LEU A 71 6.06 -8.87 2.10
CA LEU A 71 6.12 -10.25 1.58
C LEU A 71 7.40 -10.97 1.99
N ASN A 72 8.34 -10.27 2.59
CA ASN A 72 9.70 -10.74 2.69
C ASN A 72 9.95 -11.71 3.84
N GLU A 73 9.04 -11.88 4.75
CA GLU A 73 9.17 -12.94 5.76
C GLU A 73 9.02 -14.34 5.16
N ALA A 74 8.34 -14.44 4.00
CA ALA A 74 8.06 -15.70 3.34
C ALA A 74 8.19 -15.66 1.81
N GLY A 75 8.61 -14.53 1.23
CA GLY A 75 8.68 -14.33 -0.22
C GLY A 75 9.95 -13.59 -0.63
N PHE A 76 10.01 -13.24 -1.90
CA PHE A 76 11.11 -12.50 -2.49
C PHE A 76 10.61 -11.15 -3.02
N VAL A 77 11.51 -10.19 -3.20
CA VAL A 77 11.17 -8.88 -3.76
C VAL A 77 10.53 -9.01 -5.15
N GLU A 78 10.91 -10.02 -5.91
CA GLU A 78 10.35 -10.33 -7.21
C GLU A 78 8.85 -10.65 -7.14
N ASP A 79 8.38 -11.29 -6.07
CA ASP A 79 6.95 -11.57 -5.85
C ASP A 79 6.18 -10.28 -5.62
N THR A 80 6.76 -9.36 -4.86
CA THR A 80 6.17 -8.03 -4.64
C THR A 80 6.10 -7.23 -5.94
N ILE A 81 7.18 -7.20 -6.71
CA ILE A 81 7.22 -6.53 -8.02
C ILE A 81 6.16 -7.13 -8.96
N ALA A 82 6.07 -8.46 -9.02
CA ALA A 82 5.09 -9.14 -9.85
C ALA A 82 3.65 -8.82 -9.43
N ALA A 83 3.37 -8.73 -8.12
CA ALA A 83 2.05 -8.37 -7.61
C ALA A 83 1.66 -6.92 -7.93
N ILE A 84 2.61 -6.00 -7.90
CA ILE A 84 2.40 -4.60 -8.28
C ILE A 84 2.07 -4.50 -9.77
N ALA A 85 2.69 -5.32 -10.60
CA ALA A 85 2.41 -5.43 -12.03
C ALA A 85 2.45 -4.09 -12.78
N GLY A 86 3.43 -3.25 -12.49
CA GLY A 86 3.62 -1.95 -13.15
C GLY A 86 2.62 -0.86 -12.75
N ARG A 87 1.74 -1.12 -11.78
CA ARG A 87 0.77 -0.12 -11.28
C ARG A 87 1.43 0.86 -10.31
N THR A 88 0.82 2.02 -10.13
CA THR A 88 1.37 3.07 -9.26
C THR A 88 1.19 2.72 -7.79
N ILE A 89 2.27 2.78 -7.03
CA ILE A 89 2.27 2.49 -5.60
C ILE A 89 3.35 3.31 -4.89
N HIS A 90 3.06 3.75 -3.67
CA HIS A 90 4.04 4.37 -2.79
C HIS A 90 4.60 3.33 -1.83
N THR A 91 5.91 3.14 -1.85
CA THR A 91 6.60 2.14 -1.03
C THR A 91 7.35 2.83 0.10
N PHE A 92 6.96 2.55 1.34
CA PHE A 92 7.64 3.05 2.54
C PHE A 92 8.80 2.15 2.93
N HIS A 93 9.81 2.70 3.58
CA HIS A 93 10.99 1.99 4.09
C HIS A 93 11.74 1.20 3.00
N THR A 94 11.77 1.73 1.81
CA THR A 94 12.30 1.01 0.64
C THR A 94 13.81 0.74 0.74
N GLU A 95 14.49 1.42 1.62
CA GLU A 95 15.88 1.14 1.98
C GLU A 95 16.04 -0.08 2.91
N GLY A 96 14.93 -0.65 3.41
CA GLY A 96 14.94 -1.83 4.29
C GLY A 96 14.93 -1.52 5.78
N ALA A 97 14.77 -0.26 6.19
CA ALA A 97 14.77 0.12 7.61
C ALA A 97 13.56 -0.40 8.38
N GLY A 98 12.48 -0.77 7.68
CA GLY A 98 11.30 -1.36 8.30
C GLY A 98 11.47 -2.79 8.79
N GLY A 99 12.63 -3.39 8.60
CA GLY A 99 12.91 -4.80 8.90
C GLY A 99 12.69 -5.69 7.67
N GLY A 100 12.39 -6.97 7.89
CA GLY A 100 12.17 -7.90 6.80
C GLY A 100 13.46 -8.28 6.05
N HIS A 101 13.35 -8.59 4.79
CA HIS A 101 14.43 -9.15 3.98
C HIS A 101 15.24 -8.09 3.23
N ALA A 102 15.59 -7.01 3.93
CA ALA A 102 16.65 -6.15 3.42
C ALA A 102 17.92 -7.01 3.16
N PRO A 103 18.74 -6.71 2.17
CA PRO A 103 18.77 -5.46 1.41
C PRO A 103 18.02 -5.49 0.07
N ASP A 104 17.46 -6.61 -0.33
CA ASP A 104 16.94 -6.80 -1.68
C ASP A 104 15.73 -5.92 -2.02
N ILE A 105 14.98 -5.49 -1.01
CA ILE A 105 13.79 -4.66 -1.23
C ILE A 105 14.10 -3.36 -1.97
N ILE A 106 15.29 -2.84 -1.88
CA ILE A 106 15.71 -1.62 -2.58
C ILE A 106 15.62 -1.75 -4.12
N LYS A 107 15.62 -2.97 -4.65
CA LYS A 107 15.47 -3.21 -6.08
C LYS A 107 14.17 -2.64 -6.64
N ILE A 108 13.14 -2.55 -5.81
CA ILE A 108 11.84 -2.01 -6.21
C ILE A 108 11.90 -0.54 -6.63
N CYS A 109 12.93 0.20 -6.18
CA CYS A 109 13.17 1.57 -6.60
C CYS A 109 13.45 1.70 -8.11
N GLY A 110 13.80 0.61 -8.76
CA GLY A 110 14.02 0.57 -10.21
C GLY A 110 12.75 0.44 -11.04
N GLU A 111 11.60 0.19 -10.41
CA GLU A 111 10.33 0.03 -11.10
C GLU A 111 9.71 1.39 -11.45
N ASN A 112 9.18 1.53 -12.67
CA ASN A 112 8.78 2.82 -13.22
C ASN A 112 7.68 3.54 -12.44
N ASN A 113 6.71 2.83 -11.92
CA ASN A 113 5.54 3.43 -11.25
C ASN A 113 5.59 3.30 -9.73
N VAL A 114 6.74 3.01 -9.20
CA VAL A 114 6.97 2.96 -7.76
C VAL A 114 7.49 4.31 -7.27
N LEU A 115 6.88 4.82 -6.21
CA LEU A 115 7.29 6.04 -5.51
C LEU A 115 7.95 5.63 -4.19
N PRO A 116 9.28 5.43 -4.17
CA PRO A 116 9.94 4.97 -2.96
C PRO A 116 10.14 6.10 -1.96
N SER A 117 10.08 5.76 -0.67
CA SER A 117 10.45 6.67 0.39
C SER A 117 11.26 5.96 1.48
N SER A 118 12.14 6.73 2.10
CA SER A 118 12.87 6.33 3.28
C SER A 118 12.04 6.53 4.55
N THR A 119 12.52 5.99 5.63
CA THR A 119 11.93 6.19 6.95
C THR A 119 12.27 7.54 7.54
#